data_eba8d264b13fa52af66dd0b04c84f8b7
#
_entry.id   eba8d264b13fa52af66dd0b04c84f8b7
#
_cell.length_a   1.000
_cell.length_b   1.000
_cell.length_c   1.000
_cell.angle_alpha   90.00
_cell.angle_beta   90.00
_cell.angle_gamma   90.00
#
_symmetry.space_group_name_H-M   'P 1'
#
loop_
_entity.id
_entity.type
_entity.pdbx_description
1 polymer ?
#
loop_
_entity_poly.entity_id
_entity_poly.type
_entity_poly.pdbx_seq_one_letter_code
_entity_poly.pdbx_strand_id
1 'polypeptide(L)'
;MGVSAAKFSSAGQTSQHFVPGVYSRRNTIGGGTGVSSGNLCIIGTSMGGEPRKLLSVSDKAEAQELLVSGSLLEGVCQAFNGSNTYIPQQVFCVRVNDGTQSSRVLKNGSDTILTLKSSDYGVHMNQLKMWLKTGTTGKKVVVNYKGNKIEIDNITKKSFSLLYIGEGKNATCSINATGITLTTDVTADNLSVTWEECETIEELVSRINDTGVYSATLIDTTPDTPTAELDHVSNVSVITKAVTFNSDLQALIDALESVQYIGKGNALLQGTNRYVPENDDGYVYFSGATAGTSTISDWQTVIADLEKYDIQIIATPSTDSDVHNLIADHCASMSTVDKKKERTCWLGTARGVSIDDGITLAKNFNSEFASLVITGANANNPLAGSAEDISPAMLACKCAGIESAIGVSNPLTNKAVKVNSFEKKYTTGELNKMIANGIVPFGENEEGELVCIRCMTTYQGNSLVLNERSMIRSVLYMDRDLRRAFASRTGTNDEPSESTIIATLNARAQLWYAEQLLTKSDSGELVQNPKVRFDGDKTYLTFDRYIRAPNNFTFITATNKVYSSTVEV
;
A
#
# COMPACT_ATOMS: atom_id res chain seq x y z
N MET A 1 -0.53 36.05 17.17
CA MET A 1 0.75 35.49 16.69
C MET A 1 0.48 34.02 16.38
N GLY A 2 0.49 33.65 15.10
CA GLY A 2 0.32 32.25 14.70
C GLY A 2 1.61 31.48 14.91
N VAL A 3 1.56 30.42 15.69
CA VAL A 3 2.69 29.49 15.84
C VAL A 3 2.81 28.72 14.52
N SER A 4 3.98 28.80 13.85
CA SER A 4 4.22 28.04 12.63
C SER A 4 4.53 26.57 12.96
N ALA A 5 3.92 25.64 12.22
CA ALA A 5 4.15 24.21 12.35
C ALA A 5 4.89 23.68 11.13
N ALA A 6 5.80 22.73 11.35
CA ALA A 6 6.35 21.93 10.27
C ALA A 6 5.27 20.95 9.77
N LYS A 7 4.98 20.97 8.47
CA LYS A 7 3.96 20.10 7.85
C LYS A 7 4.66 19.00 7.06
N PHE A 8 4.27 17.76 7.33
CA PHE A 8 4.72 16.58 6.57
C PHE A 8 3.50 15.89 5.98
N SER A 9 3.49 15.67 4.68
CA SER A 9 2.42 14.96 3.99
C SER A 9 2.89 13.56 3.58
N SER A 10 2.06 12.53 3.83
CA SER A 10 2.33 11.13 3.52
C SER A 10 1.04 10.39 3.27
N ALA A 11 0.95 9.68 2.15
CA ALA A 11 -0.21 8.88 1.79
C ALA A 11 -1.55 9.62 1.93
N GLY A 12 -1.59 10.91 1.57
CA GLY A 12 -2.79 11.76 1.68
C GLY A 12 -3.02 12.39 3.04
N GLN A 13 -2.18 12.10 4.05
CA GLN A 13 -2.28 12.73 5.37
C GLN A 13 -1.19 13.76 5.60
N THR A 14 -1.56 14.88 6.23
CA THR A 14 -0.62 15.92 6.65
C THR A 14 -0.57 15.97 8.17
N SER A 15 0.56 15.56 8.75
CA SER A 15 0.83 15.76 10.17
C SER A 15 1.48 17.12 10.41
N GLN A 16 1.07 17.79 11.51
CA GLN A 16 1.63 19.07 11.93
C GLN A 16 2.41 18.90 13.24
N HIS A 17 3.66 19.34 13.23
CA HIS A 17 4.53 19.29 14.41
C HIS A 17 4.84 20.70 14.89
N PHE A 18 4.42 21.02 16.12
CA PHE A 18 4.61 22.33 16.75
C PHE A 18 5.84 22.36 17.66
N VAL A 19 6.36 21.20 18.05
CA VAL A 19 7.53 21.12 18.92
C VAL A 19 8.79 21.41 18.10
N PRO A 20 9.67 22.34 18.50
CA PRO A 20 10.95 22.54 17.82
C PRO A 20 11.80 21.25 17.86
N GLY A 21 12.28 20.81 16.70
CA GLY A 21 13.07 19.59 16.59
C GLY A 21 13.53 19.34 15.16
N VAL A 22 14.43 18.37 15.00
CA VAL A 22 14.84 17.88 13.69
C VAL A 22 13.96 16.69 13.34
N TYR A 23 13.12 16.86 12.33
CA TYR A 23 12.22 15.84 11.83
C TYR A 23 12.78 15.30 10.52
N SER A 24 13.28 14.06 10.52
CA SER A 24 13.73 13.39 9.32
C SER A 24 12.72 12.32 8.91
N ARG A 25 12.30 12.35 7.67
CA ARG A 25 11.50 11.33 7.06
C ARG A 25 12.31 10.62 5.99
N ARG A 26 12.46 9.30 6.09
CA ARG A 26 12.96 8.48 4.99
C ARG A 26 11.78 8.03 4.14
N ASN A 27 11.62 8.62 2.97
CA ASN A 27 10.90 7.98 1.89
C ASN A 27 11.90 7.06 1.19
N THR A 28 11.95 5.81 1.58
CA THR A 28 12.65 4.78 0.83
C THR A 28 11.77 4.31 -0.35
N ILE A 29 11.57 5.20 -1.31
CA ILE A 29 11.26 4.77 -2.68
C ILE A 29 12.62 4.34 -3.22
N GLY A 30 12.80 3.03 -3.40
CA GLY A 30 13.97 2.32 -3.86
C GLY A 30 15.02 3.12 -4.63
N GLY A 31 15.92 3.78 -3.94
CA GLY A 31 17.07 4.51 -4.44
C GLY A 31 18.38 4.09 -3.76
N GLY A 32 18.36 2.98 -3.03
CA GLY A 32 19.58 2.37 -2.48
C GLY A 32 20.42 1.75 -3.57
N THR A 33 21.74 1.82 -3.46
CA THR A 33 22.69 1.12 -4.35
C THR A 33 22.64 -0.40 -4.20
N GLY A 34 21.83 -0.95 -3.26
CA GLY A 34 21.62 -2.37 -3.00
C GLY A 34 20.32 -2.93 -3.57
N VAL A 35 20.23 -4.25 -3.68
CA VAL A 35 19.02 -4.98 -4.04
C VAL A 35 18.11 -5.05 -2.81
N SER A 36 16.81 -4.79 -2.97
CA SER A 36 15.84 -4.97 -1.88
C SER A 36 15.75 -6.44 -1.46
N SER A 37 15.67 -6.70 -0.17
CA SER A 37 15.68 -8.05 0.38
C SER A 37 14.63 -8.34 1.43
N GLY A 38 13.87 -7.33 1.85
CA GLY A 38 12.97 -7.41 2.99
C GLY A 38 11.58 -6.82 2.78
N ASN A 39 11.17 -6.48 1.56
CA ASN A 39 9.83 -5.95 1.31
C ASN A 39 8.78 -7.03 1.59
N LEU A 40 8.10 -6.89 2.72
CA LEU A 40 7.03 -7.77 3.15
C LEU A 40 5.68 -7.27 2.66
N CYS A 41 4.88 -8.16 2.06
CA CYS A 41 3.48 -7.91 1.74
C CYS A 41 2.57 -8.90 2.48
N ILE A 42 1.55 -8.38 3.15
CA ILE A 42 0.50 -9.19 3.78
C ILE A 42 -0.78 -9.04 2.96
N ILE A 43 -1.39 -10.18 2.63
CA ILE A 43 -2.61 -10.26 1.82
C ILE A 43 -3.75 -10.79 2.69
N GLY A 44 -4.87 -10.08 2.74
CA GLY A 44 -6.00 -10.50 3.57
C GLY A 44 -7.25 -9.67 3.36
N THR A 45 -8.23 -9.82 4.26
CA THR A 45 -9.48 -9.06 4.23
C THR A 45 -9.50 -8.00 5.31
N SER A 46 -10.04 -6.82 4.97
CA SER A 46 -10.18 -5.71 5.92
C SER A 46 -11.48 -4.94 5.68
N MET A 47 -11.88 -4.12 6.66
CA MET A 47 -13.03 -3.25 6.52
C MET A 47 -12.69 -1.95 5.79
N GLY A 48 -11.47 -1.40 6.00
CA GLY A 48 -10.96 -0.18 5.36
C GLY A 48 -9.89 -0.47 4.32
N GLY A 49 -9.44 0.59 3.65
CA GLY A 49 -8.45 0.55 2.59
C GLY A 49 -9.02 0.27 1.20
N GLU A 50 -8.40 0.85 0.19
CA GLU A 50 -8.81 0.65 -1.21
C GLU A 50 -8.60 -0.80 -1.65
N PRO A 51 -9.65 -1.48 -2.16
CA PRO A 51 -9.56 -2.87 -2.60
C PRO A 51 -8.53 -3.07 -3.72
N ARG A 52 -7.81 -4.18 -3.69
CA ARG A 52 -6.87 -4.63 -4.73
C ARG A 52 -5.72 -3.67 -5.02
N LYS A 53 -5.50 -2.70 -4.14
CA LYS A 53 -4.40 -1.74 -4.25
C LYS A 53 -3.29 -2.09 -3.26
N LEU A 54 -2.04 -1.97 -3.69
CA LEU A 54 -0.91 -2.10 -2.79
C LEU A 54 -0.83 -0.86 -1.90
N LEU A 55 -1.11 -1.06 -0.63
CA LEU A 55 -1.01 -0.05 0.42
C LEU A 55 0.28 -0.27 1.21
N SER A 56 0.77 0.74 1.88
CA SER A 56 1.95 0.64 2.73
C SER A 56 1.71 1.32 4.05
N VAL A 57 2.18 0.71 5.12
CA VAL A 57 2.08 1.21 6.48
C VAL A 57 3.43 1.11 7.18
N SER A 58 3.74 2.07 8.02
CA SER A 58 5.02 2.17 8.74
C SER A 58 4.90 1.78 10.21
N ASP A 59 3.68 1.71 10.74
CA ASP A 59 3.40 1.28 12.11
C ASP A 59 1.97 0.74 12.28
N LYS A 60 1.67 0.28 13.50
CA LYS A 60 0.36 -0.30 13.86
C LYS A 60 -0.77 0.74 13.90
N ALA A 61 -0.48 1.97 14.25
CA ALA A 61 -1.49 3.03 14.36
C ALA A 61 -1.95 3.45 12.97
N GLU A 62 -1.02 3.63 12.03
CA GLU A 62 -1.31 3.88 10.62
C GLU A 62 -2.10 2.71 10.00
N ALA A 63 -1.71 1.46 10.32
CA ALA A 63 -2.43 0.28 9.87
C ALA A 63 -3.88 0.25 10.37
N GLN A 64 -4.10 0.59 11.66
CA GLN A 64 -5.44 0.63 12.25
C GLN A 64 -6.31 1.72 11.64
N GLU A 65 -5.75 2.88 11.37
CA GLU A 65 -6.46 3.98 10.71
C GLU A 65 -6.86 3.61 9.29
N LEU A 66 -5.94 3.01 8.53
CA LEU A 66 -6.13 2.66 7.13
C LEU A 66 -7.05 1.45 6.93
N LEU A 67 -6.82 0.36 7.68
CA LEU A 67 -7.52 -0.92 7.47
C LEU A 67 -8.75 -1.10 8.37
N VAL A 68 -8.88 -0.29 9.41
CA VAL A 68 -9.99 -0.21 10.38
C VAL A 68 -10.19 -1.49 11.21
N SER A 69 -10.38 -2.64 10.58
CA SER A 69 -10.52 -3.96 11.22
C SER A 69 -10.39 -5.09 10.19
N GLY A 70 -10.33 -6.32 10.67
CA GLY A 70 -10.28 -7.53 9.86
C GLY A 70 -8.94 -8.25 9.91
N SER A 71 -8.90 -9.44 9.32
CA SER A 71 -7.72 -10.32 9.39
C SER A 71 -6.46 -9.69 8.81
N LEU A 72 -6.58 -8.84 7.79
CA LEU A 72 -5.45 -8.12 7.22
C LEU A 72 -4.81 -7.18 8.24
N LEU A 73 -5.63 -6.38 8.95
CA LEU A 73 -5.13 -5.51 10.03
C LEU A 73 -4.43 -6.31 11.11
N GLU A 74 -5.05 -7.39 11.56
CA GLU A 74 -4.46 -8.27 12.59
C GLU A 74 -3.12 -8.84 12.12
N GLY A 75 -3.03 -9.38 10.91
CA GLY A 75 -1.79 -9.90 10.33
C GLY A 75 -0.68 -8.85 10.23
N VAL A 76 -0.99 -7.64 9.77
CA VAL A 76 -0.06 -6.51 9.70
C VAL A 76 0.41 -6.10 11.10
N CYS A 77 -0.50 -5.98 12.07
CA CYS A 77 -0.15 -5.68 13.46
C CYS A 77 0.71 -6.77 14.11
N GLN A 78 0.45 -8.05 13.77
CA GLN A 78 1.29 -9.16 14.23
C GLN A 78 2.69 -9.11 13.61
N ALA A 79 2.83 -8.69 12.35
CA ALA A 79 4.15 -8.51 11.73
C ALA A 79 4.98 -7.42 12.45
N PHE A 80 4.38 -6.28 12.80
CA PHE A 80 5.03 -5.24 13.60
C PHE A 80 5.30 -5.66 15.06
N ASN A 81 4.65 -6.71 15.54
CA ASN A 81 4.78 -7.21 16.91
C ASN A 81 5.46 -8.59 16.97
N GLY A 82 6.24 -8.94 15.96
CA GLY A 82 6.92 -10.23 15.89
C GLY A 82 8.02 -10.40 16.93
N SER A 83 8.81 -9.36 17.18
CA SER A 83 9.94 -9.34 18.09
C SER A 83 10.05 -7.98 18.80
N ASN A 84 10.82 -7.93 19.88
CA ASN A 84 11.19 -6.66 20.52
C ASN A 84 12.38 -5.97 19.82
N THR A 85 13.18 -6.72 19.07
CA THR A 85 14.42 -6.24 18.44
C THR A 85 14.27 -6.09 16.94
N TYR A 86 13.59 -7.02 16.28
CA TYR A 86 13.47 -7.07 14.82
C TYR A 86 12.07 -6.63 14.42
N ILE A 87 11.91 -5.33 14.11
CA ILE A 87 10.64 -4.71 13.72
C ILE A 87 10.78 -4.21 12.29
N PRO A 88 9.87 -4.56 11.37
CA PRO A 88 9.89 -4.05 10.01
C PRO A 88 9.75 -2.53 9.99
N GLN A 89 10.46 -1.86 9.08
CA GLN A 89 10.33 -0.41 8.89
C GLN A 89 9.05 -0.06 8.14
N GLN A 90 8.59 -0.98 7.29
CA GLN A 90 7.40 -0.82 6.45
C GLN A 90 6.82 -2.19 6.14
N VAL A 91 5.51 -2.29 6.10
CA VAL A 91 4.77 -3.46 5.64
C VAL A 91 3.84 -3.02 4.52
N PHE A 92 3.94 -3.69 3.38
CA PHE A 92 2.95 -3.57 2.34
C PHE A 92 1.76 -4.46 2.66
N CYS A 93 0.58 -4.02 2.27
CA CYS A 93 -0.63 -4.80 2.47
C CYS A 93 -1.60 -4.64 1.30
N VAL A 94 -2.36 -5.71 1.01
CA VAL A 94 -3.38 -5.70 -0.03
C VAL A 94 -4.67 -6.29 0.51
N ARG A 95 -5.73 -5.49 0.38
CA ARG A 95 -7.09 -5.92 0.69
C ARG A 95 -7.67 -6.71 -0.47
N VAL A 96 -8.19 -7.90 -0.20
CA VAL A 96 -8.78 -8.81 -1.20
C VAL A 96 -10.26 -8.53 -1.44
N ASN A 97 -11.04 -8.34 -0.36
CA ASN A 97 -12.49 -8.14 -0.45
C ASN A 97 -12.84 -6.79 -1.09
N ASP A 98 -13.83 -6.79 -1.98
CA ASP A 98 -14.24 -5.71 -2.86
C ASP A 98 -15.23 -4.71 -2.22
N GLY A 99 -14.90 -4.16 -1.08
CA GLY A 99 -15.72 -3.14 -0.41
C GLY A 99 -15.97 -1.91 -1.29
N THR A 100 -17.12 -1.26 -1.07
CA THR A 100 -17.53 -0.06 -1.81
C THR A 100 -17.43 1.19 -0.93
N GLN A 101 -17.30 2.35 -1.59
CA GLN A 101 -17.38 3.66 -0.95
C GLN A 101 -18.82 3.99 -0.56
N SER A 102 -19.01 4.74 0.52
CA SER A 102 -20.30 5.36 0.81
C SER A 102 -20.50 6.57 -0.11
N SER A 103 -21.74 6.85 -0.41
CA SER A 103 -22.12 7.96 -1.29
C SER A 103 -23.25 8.81 -0.72
N ARG A 104 -23.30 10.04 -1.20
CA ARG A 104 -24.37 11.00 -0.92
C ARG A 104 -24.65 11.83 -2.14
N VAL A 105 -25.94 12.08 -2.42
CA VAL A 105 -26.38 12.92 -3.52
C VAL A 105 -26.78 14.30 -3.01
N LEU A 106 -26.33 15.36 -3.71
CA LEU A 106 -26.78 16.73 -3.51
C LEU A 106 -27.65 17.14 -4.69
N LYS A 107 -28.77 17.79 -4.39
CA LYS A 107 -29.81 18.12 -5.37
C LYS A 107 -30.10 19.62 -5.43
N ASN A 108 -30.67 20.07 -6.55
CA ASN A 108 -31.39 21.32 -6.67
C ASN A 108 -32.78 21.00 -7.27
N GLY A 109 -33.84 21.14 -6.48
CA GLY A 109 -35.16 20.58 -6.79
C GLY A 109 -35.13 19.09 -6.99
N SER A 110 -35.59 18.63 -8.15
CA SER A 110 -35.56 17.23 -8.58
C SER A 110 -34.21 16.78 -9.14
N ASP A 111 -33.37 17.72 -9.55
CA ASP A 111 -32.13 17.42 -10.28
C ASP A 111 -31.00 17.03 -9.34
N THR A 112 -30.37 15.92 -9.66
CA THR A 112 -29.12 15.52 -9.02
C THR A 112 -27.97 16.34 -9.59
N ILE A 113 -27.30 17.13 -8.75
CA ILE A 113 -26.19 18.00 -9.15
C ILE A 113 -24.85 17.33 -8.88
N LEU A 114 -24.63 16.87 -7.64
CA LEU A 114 -23.39 16.22 -7.25
C LEU A 114 -23.67 14.85 -6.62
N THR A 115 -22.82 13.87 -6.94
CA THR A 115 -22.69 12.64 -6.18
C THR A 115 -21.35 12.67 -5.47
N LEU A 116 -21.40 12.72 -4.15
CA LEU A 116 -20.22 12.65 -3.29
C LEU A 116 -19.91 11.20 -2.96
N LYS A 117 -18.64 10.84 -2.96
CA LYS A 117 -18.15 9.54 -2.46
C LYS A 117 -17.23 9.76 -1.26
N SER A 118 -17.17 8.79 -0.37
CA SER A 118 -16.17 8.79 0.71
C SER A 118 -14.78 8.53 0.16
N SER A 119 -13.75 9.03 0.85
CA SER A 119 -12.35 8.77 0.48
C SER A 119 -11.92 7.33 0.70
N ASP A 120 -12.52 6.65 1.67
CA ASP A 120 -12.21 5.26 2.00
C ASP A 120 -13.39 4.32 1.69
N TYR A 121 -13.09 3.02 1.69
CA TYR A 121 -13.99 1.93 1.30
C TYR A 121 -14.42 1.14 2.53
N GLY A 122 -15.69 0.77 2.60
CA GLY A 122 -16.23 -0.13 3.62
C GLY A 122 -17.30 0.49 4.50
N VAL A 123 -18.04 -0.38 5.17
CA VAL A 123 -19.26 -0.06 5.93
C VAL A 123 -19.09 1.07 6.95
N HIS A 124 -17.88 1.21 7.53
CA HIS A 124 -17.59 2.26 8.50
C HIS A 124 -17.78 3.67 7.93
N MET A 125 -17.63 3.85 6.61
CA MET A 125 -17.85 5.13 5.95
C MET A 125 -19.32 5.53 5.85
N ASN A 126 -20.27 4.62 6.11
CA ASN A 126 -21.69 4.99 6.26
C ASN A 126 -21.95 5.86 7.52
N GLN A 127 -20.97 5.99 8.43
CA GLN A 127 -21.03 6.91 9.57
C GLN A 127 -20.62 8.33 9.22
N LEU A 128 -20.07 8.57 8.02
CA LEU A 128 -19.78 9.90 7.52
C LEU A 128 -21.09 10.65 7.35
N LYS A 129 -21.17 11.88 7.86
CA LYS A 129 -22.33 12.75 7.72
C LYS A 129 -21.90 14.17 7.39
N MET A 130 -22.71 14.84 6.62
CA MET A 130 -22.47 16.20 6.18
C MET A 130 -23.73 17.03 6.29
N TRP A 131 -23.56 18.32 6.51
CA TRP A 131 -24.61 19.32 6.50
C TRP A 131 -24.20 20.47 5.58
N LEU A 132 -24.92 20.64 4.49
CA LEU A 132 -24.80 21.78 3.59
C LEU A 132 -25.80 22.85 4.03
N LYS A 133 -25.35 24.05 4.29
CA LYS A 133 -26.21 25.15 4.75
C LYS A 133 -25.72 26.50 4.22
N THR A 134 -26.51 27.56 4.43
CA THR A 134 -26.10 28.93 4.17
C THR A 134 -24.93 29.30 5.07
N GLY A 135 -23.89 29.86 4.49
CA GLY A 135 -22.72 30.40 5.17
C GLY A 135 -22.89 31.89 5.52
N THR A 136 -21.84 32.48 6.04
CA THR A 136 -21.77 33.94 6.25
C THR A 136 -21.84 34.65 4.90
N THR A 137 -21.13 34.12 3.90
CA THR A 137 -21.30 34.40 2.47
C THR A 137 -21.33 33.09 1.72
N GLY A 138 -22.23 32.95 0.71
CA GLY A 138 -22.34 31.72 -0.05
C GLY A 138 -22.81 30.52 0.78
N LYS A 139 -22.18 29.38 0.57
CA LYS A 139 -22.49 28.12 1.27
C LYS A 139 -21.51 27.84 2.41
N LYS A 140 -21.94 26.99 3.32
CA LYS A 140 -21.14 26.40 4.39
C LYS A 140 -21.32 24.89 4.42
N VAL A 141 -20.22 24.16 4.50
CA VAL A 141 -20.20 22.72 4.64
C VAL A 141 -19.71 22.35 6.03
N VAL A 142 -20.41 21.44 6.69
CA VAL A 142 -19.99 20.84 7.95
C VAL A 142 -19.95 19.33 7.78
N VAL A 143 -18.75 18.75 7.82
CA VAL A 143 -18.55 17.30 7.74
C VAL A 143 -18.18 16.75 9.09
N ASN A 144 -18.77 15.62 9.48
CA ASN A 144 -18.46 14.96 10.75
C ASN A 144 -18.29 13.45 10.53
N TYR A 145 -17.18 12.92 11.03
CA TYR A 145 -16.88 11.51 11.04
C TYR A 145 -16.29 11.09 12.39
N LYS A 146 -16.97 10.17 13.09
CA LYS A 146 -16.56 9.66 14.42
C LYS A 146 -16.23 10.77 15.43
N GLY A 147 -16.98 11.88 15.41
CA GLY A 147 -16.76 13.03 16.31
C GLY A 147 -15.79 14.08 15.77
N ASN A 148 -14.98 13.77 14.79
CA ASN A 148 -14.11 14.75 14.12
C ASN A 148 -14.96 15.63 13.19
N LYS A 149 -14.99 16.93 13.49
CA LYS A 149 -15.80 17.93 12.77
C LYS A 149 -14.89 18.83 11.95
N ILE A 150 -15.21 18.95 10.65
CA ILE A 150 -14.57 19.89 9.72
C ILE A 150 -15.63 20.86 9.24
N GLU A 151 -15.35 22.16 9.33
CA GLU A 151 -16.24 23.23 8.84
C GLU A 151 -15.51 24.08 7.81
N ILE A 152 -16.15 24.32 6.68
CA ILE A 152 -15.70 25.24 5.64
C ILE A 152 -16.82 26.23 5.42
N ASP A 153 -16.57 27.52 5.65
CA ASP A 153 -17.53 28.62 5.50
C ASP A 153 -17.12 29.51 4.34
N ASN A 154 -17.99 30.41 3.93
CA ASN A 154 -17.76 31.39 2.86
C ASN A 154 -17.43 30.73 1.51
N ILE A 155 -18.13 29.65 1.17
CA ILE A 155 -17.95 28.93 -0.09
C ILE A 155 -18.71 29.70 -1.16
N THR A 156 -17.98 30.55 -1.87
CA THR A 156 -18.47 31.36 -3.01
C THR A 156 -17.27 31.78 -3.89
N LYS A 157 -17.48 31.86 -5.19
CA LYS A 157 -16.50 32.33 -6.17
C LYS A 157 -17.20 33.28 -7.15
N LYS A 158 -16.93 34.57 -6.99
CA LYS A 158 -17.42 35.61 -7.90
C LYS A 158 -16.57 35.62 -9.16
N SER A 159 -17.18 35.51 -10.33
CA SER A 159 -16.46 35.40 -11.59
C SER A 159 -16.39 36.75 -12.34
N PHE A 160 -17.51 37.32 -12.68
CA PHE A 160 -17.57 38.63 -13.34
C PHE A 160 -18.88 39.36 -13.04
N SER A 161 -18.91 40.66 -13.26
CA SER A 161 -20.13 41.44 -13.23
C SER A 161 -20.51 41.91 -14.63
N LEU A 162 -21.80 42.07 -14.89
CA LEU A 162 -22.34 42.46 -16.19
C LEU A 162 -23.45 43.52 -16.02
N LEU A 163 -23.38 44.55 -16.83
CA LEU A 163 -24.41 45.60 -16.95
C LEU A 163 -24.66 45.89 -18.43
N TYR A 164 -25.90 45.96 -18.83
CA TYR A 164 -26.29 46.51 -20.13
C TYR A 164 -26.28 48.05 -20.09
N ILE A 165 -25.62 48.67 -21.05
CA ILE A 165 -25.45 50.13 -21.15
C ILE A 165 -25.98 50.70 -22.48
N GLY A 166 -26.64 49.86 -23.30
CA GLY A 166 -27.30 50.29 -24.55
C GLY A 166 -28.64 50.99 -24.30
N GLU A 167 -29.39 51.22 -25.38
CA GLU A 167 -30.64 52.02 -25.37
C GLU A 167 -31.91 51.19 -25.07
N GLY A 168 -31.80 49.86 -25.01
CA GLY A 168 -32.91 48.93 -24.73
C GLY A 168 -33.51 49.11 -23.34
N LYS A 169 -34.78 48.77 -23.19
CA LYS A 169 -35.52 48.84 -21.92
C LYS A 169 -35.53 47.51 -21.15
N ASN A 170 -35.17 46.43 -21.83
CA ASN A 170 -35.04 45.10 -21.25
C ASN A 170 -33.71 44.47 -21.68
N ALA A 171 -32.99 43.90 -20.74
CA ALA A 171 -31.80 43.14 -21.02
C ALA A 171 -31.69 42.00 -20.02
N THR A 172 -31.50 40.76 -20.49
CA THR A 172 -31.39 39.57 -19.69
C THR A 172 -30.17 38.74 -20.08
N CYS A 173 -29.62 38.04 -19.12
CA CYS A 173 -28.54 37.09 -19.27
C CYS A 173 -29.00 35.68 -18.92
N SER A 174 -28.71 34.72 -19.77
CA SER A 174 -28.85 33.28 -19.50
C SER A 174 -27.52 32.57 -19.70
N ILE A 175 -27.16 31.70 -18.77
CA ILE A 175 -25.96 30.88 -18.81
C ILE A 175 -26.40 29.43 -18.72
N ASN A 176 -25.92 28.60 -19.64
CA ASN A 176 -26.23 27.17 -19.70
C ASN A 176 -24.96 26.32 -19.99
N ALA A 177 -25.13 25.03 -20.23
CA ALA A 177 -24.03 24.10 -20.47
C ALA A 177 -23.19 24.43 -21.73
N THR A 178 -23.72 25.19 -22.69
CA THR A 178 -23.07 25.45 -23.99
C THR A 178 -22.56 26.86 -24.17
N GLY A 179 -23.01 27.80 -23.36
CA GLY A 179 -22.62 29.19 -23.52
C GLY A 179 -23.45 30.19 -22.71
N ILE A 180 -23.23 31.46 -23.01
CA ILE A 180 -23.97 32.60 -22.48
C ILE A 180 -24.80 33.23 -23.59
N THR A 181 -26.03 33.65 -23.27
CA THR A 181 -26.91 34.37 -24.16
C THR A 181 -27.40 35.65 -23.49
N LEU A 182 -27.14 36.79 -24.13
CA LEU A 182 -27.59 38.09 -23.72
C LEU A 182 -28.71 38.52 -24.70
N THR A 183 -29.88 38.79 -24.16
CA THR A 183 -31.07 39.12 -24.96
C THR A 183 -31.62 40.46 -24.53
N THR A 184 -31.89 41.33 -25.49
CA THR A 184 -32.49 42.66 -25.30
C THR A 184 -33.68 42.85 -26.20
N ASP A 185 -34.47 43.92 -25.97
CA ASP A 185 -35.51 44.38 -26.87
C ASP A 185 -34.93 45.13 -28.10
N VAL A 186 -33.65 45.42 -28.13
CA VAL A 186 -32.90 45.92 -29.31
C VAL A 186 -32.16 44.74 -29.93
N THR A 187 -32.71 44.13 -30.97
CA THR A 187 -32.18 42.87 -31.55
C THR A 187 -30.71 42.96 -31.97
N ALA A 188 -30.23 44.16 -32.36
CA ALA A 188 -28.83 44.37 -32.74
C ALA A 188 -27.84 44.22 -31.57
N ASP A 189 -28.32 44.35 -30.34
CA ASP A 189 -27.52 44.26 -29.10
C ASP A 189 -27.50 42.84 -28.52
N ASN A 190 -28.18 41.87 -29.14
CA ASN A 190 -28.19 40.49 -28.70
C ASN A 190 -26.80 39.85 -28.93
N LEU A 191 -26.31 39.09 -27.94
CA LEU A 191 -25.06 38.38 -28.02
C LEU A 191 -25.24 36.93 -27.57
N SER A 192 -24.70 36.00 -28.34
CA SER A 192 -24.55 34.59 -27.91
C SER A 192 -23.10 34.19 -28.10
N VAL A 193 -22.50 33.60 -27.05
CA VAL A 193 -21.11 33.14 -27.04
C VAL A 193 -21.09 31.72 -26.52
N THR A 194 -20.47 30.84 -27.26
CA THR A 194 -20.25 29.43 -26.83
C THR A 194 -18.98 29.31 -26.02
N TRP A 195 -18.89 28.26 -25.21
CA TRP A 195 -17.68 27.98 -24.42
C TRP A 195 -16.48 27.58 -25.29
N GLU A 196 -16.71 27.16 -26.56
CA GLU A 196 -15.65 26.91 -27.53
C GLU A 196 -15.06 28.20 -28.12
N GLU A 197 -15.87 29.30 -28.17
CA GLU A 197 -15.42 30.61 -28.63
C GLU A 197 -14.64 31.38 -27.56
N CYS A 198 -14.98 31.17 -26.28
CA CYS A 198 -14.32 31.81 -25.15
C CYS A 198 -14.14 30.75 -24.05
N GLU A 199 -12.93 30.18 -23.94
CA GLU A 199 -12.64 29.12 -23.00
C GLU A 199 -12.47 29.65 -21.56
N THR A 200 -12.01 30.90 -21.40
CA THR A 200 -11.75 31.53 -20.10
C THR A 200 -12.72 32.70 -19.83
N ILE A 201 -12.88 33.00 -18.52
CA ILE A 201 -13.74 34.14 -18.10
C ILE A 201 -13.17 35.47 -18.58
N GLU A 202 -11.84 35.61 -18.66
CA GLU A 202 -11.20 36.83 -19.17
C GLU A 202 -11.54 37.06 -20.66
N GLU A 203 -11.44 36.01 -21.49
CA GLU A 203 -11.84 36.06 -22.91
C GLU A 203 -13.31 36.42 -23.08
N LEU A 204 -14.18 35.80 -22.25
CA LEU A 204 -15.61 36.10 -22.26
C LEU A 204 -15.87 37.55 -21.90
N VAL A 205 -15.25 38.09 -20.84
CA VAL A 205 -15.40 39.49 -20.43
C VAL A 205 -14.92 40.43 -21.53
N SER A 206 -13.78 40.14 -22.17
CA SER A 206 -13.28 40.91 -23.32
C SER A 206 -14.26 40.89 -24.46
N ARG A 207 -14.74 39.69 -24.86
CA ARG A 207 -15.72 39.51 -25.96
C ARG A 207 -17.03 40.26 -25.74
N ILE A 208 -17.52 40.30 -24.48
CA ILE A 208 -18.74 41.05 -24.12
C ILE A 208 -18.50 42.56 -24.24
N ASN A 209 -17.37 43.07 -23.75
CA ASN A 209 -17.02 44.48 -23.80
C ASN A 209 -16.80 45.00 -25.26
N ASP A 210 -16.31 44.16 -26.16
CA ASP A 210 -16.10 44.48 -27.56
C ASP A 210 -17.40 44.86 -28.29
N THR A 211 -18.57 44.50 -27.73
CA THR A 211 -19.88 44.91 -28.29
C THR A 211 -20.16 46.40 -28.10
N GLY A 212 -19.56 47.05 -27.11
CA GLY A 212 -19.76 48.45 -26.76
C GLY A 212 -21.14 48.78 -26.13
N VAL A 213 -22.05 47.80 -26.03
CA VAL A 213 -23.40 47.97 -25.45
C VAL A 213 -23.57 47.25 -24.10
N TYR A 214 -22.56 46.51 -23.69
CA TYR A 214 -22.45 45.89 -22.37
C TYR A 214 -21.16 46.34 -21.67
N SER A 215 -21.23 46.42 -20.37
CA SER A 215 -20.06 46.63 -19.50
C SER A 215 -19.88 45.41 -18.61
N ALA A 216 -18.86 44.62 -18.91
CA ALA A 216 -18.46 43.46 -18.11
C ALA A 216 -17.15 43.76 -17.37
N THR A 217 -17.08 43.36 -16.09
CA THR A 217 -15.87 43.53 -15.25
C THR A 217 -15.47 42.20 -14.65
N LEU A 218 -14.25 41.79 -14.90
CA LEU A 218 -13.67 40.60 -14.28
C LEU A 218 -13.51 40.81 -12.77
N ILE A 219 -14.00 39.88 -11.97
CA ILE A 219 -13.90 39.89 -10.50
C ILE A 219 -12.97 38.75 -10.02
N ASP A 220 -12.96 37.64 -10.75
CA ASP A 220 -12.10 36.50 -10.43
C ASP A 220 -10.62 36.94 -10.47
N THR A 221 -9.90 36.55 -9.44
CA THR A 221 -8.43 36.75 -9.35
C THR A 221 -7.65 35.75 -10.20
N THR A 222 -8.33 34.77 -10.78
CA THR A 222 -7.77 33.73 -11.64
C THR A 222 -8.38 33.87 -13.04
N PRO A 223 -7.79 34.70 -13.93
CA PRO A 223 -8.35 35.01 -15.23
C PRO A 223 -8.58 33.81 -16.15
N ASP A 224 -7.76 32.81 -16.04
CA ASP A 224 -7.80 31.53 -16.80
C ASP A 224 -8.88 30.56 -16.28
N THR A 225 -9.75 30.98 -15.35
CA THR A 225 -10.86 30.12 -14.90
C THR A 225 -11.75 29.77 -16.10
N PRO A 226 -12.05 28.48 -16.33
CA PRO A 226 -12.88 28.05 -17.46
C PRO A 226 -14.29 28.63 -17.40
N THR A 227 -14.80 29.12 -18.51
CA THR A 227 -16.19 29.62 -18.64
C THR A 227 -17.21 28.52 -18.34
N ALA A 228 -16.89 27.27 -18.65
CA ALA A 228 -17.72 26.10 -18.34
C ALA A 228 -17.93 25.88 -16.82
N GLU A 229 -17.19 26.55 -15.93
CA GLU A 229 -17.38 26.52 -14.48
C GLU A 229 -18.46 27.47 -13.97
N LEU A 230 -18.97 28.39 -14.81
CA LEU A 230 -20.02 29.35 -14.43
C LEU A 230 -21.31 28.63 -14.00
N ASP A 231 -21.94 29.14 -12.96
CA ASP A 231 -23.24 28.67 -12.52
C ASP A 231 -24.32 28.98 -13.56
N HIS A 232 -25.24 28.03 -13.79
CA HIS A 232 -26.33 28.22 -14.72
C HIS A 232 -27.38 29.19 -14.16
N VAL A 233 -27.81 30.10 -14.99
CA VAL A 233 -28.87 31.07 -14.69
C VAL A 233 -29.79 31.25 -15.89
N SER A 234 -31.04 31.62 -15.64
CA SER A 234 -32.03 31.86 -16.71
C SER A 234 -32.65 33.24 -16.56
N ASN A 235 -32.60 34.01 -17.64
CA ASN A 235 -33.27 35.32 -17.78
C ASN A 235 -33.00 36.31 -16.63
N VAL A 236 -31.77 36.38 -16.15
CA VAL A 236 -31.37 37.34 -15.11
C VAL A 236 -31.29 38.73 -15.68
N SER A 237 -32.05 39.71 -15.15
CA SER A 237 -32.05 41.10 -15.64
C SER A 237 -30.70 41.77 -15.31
N VAL A 238 -30.11 42.42 -16.35
CA VAL A 238 -28.80 43.09 -16.27
C VAL A 238 -28.88 44.58 -16.67
N ILE A 239 -30.09 45.18 -16.62
CA ILE A 239 -30.32 46.54 -17.10
C ILE A 239 -30.22 47.65 -16.05
N THR A 240 -30.61 47.36 -14.80
CA THR A 240 -30.76 48.43 -13.78
C THR A 240 -29.47 48.66 -12.99
N LYS A 241 -28.71 47.59 -12.77
CA LYS A 241 -27.44 47.57 -12.02
C LYS A 241 -26.57 46.43 -12.50
N ALA A 242 -25.30 46.55 -12.29
CA ALA A 242 -24.37 45.45 -12.52
C ALA A 242 -24.76 44.24 -11.68
N VAL A 243 -24.85 43.07 -12.32
CA VAL A 243 -25.15 41.78 -11.70
C VAL A 243 -23.89 40.93 -11.69
N THR A 244 -23.57 40.35 -10.56
CA THR A 244 -22.45 39.44 -10.43
C THR A 244 -22.89 38.02 -10.78
N PHE A 245 -22.10 37.37 -11.63
CA PHE A 245 -22.22 35.95 -11.98
C PHE A 245 -21.11 35.20 -11.31
N ASN A 246 -21.42 34.03 -10.81
CA ASN A 246 -20.55 33.24 -9.90
C ASN A 246 -20.20 31.86 -10.51
N SER A 247 -19.18 31.24 -9.94
CA SER A 247 -18.85 29.83 -10.09
C SER A 247 -18.94 29.13 -8.69
N ASP A 248 -20.06 29.34 -7.99
CA ASP A 248 -20.26 28.88 -6.62
C ASP A 248 -20.31 27.35 -6.52
N LEU A 249 -20.82 26.66 -7.57
CA LEU A 249 -20.80 25.20 -7.62
C LEU A 249 -19.36 24.67 -7.68
N GLN A 250 -18.48 25.31 -8.47
CA GLN A 250 -17.07 24.92 -8.52
C GLN A 250 -16.39 25.15 -7.18
N ALA A 251 -16.63 26.29 -6.55
CA ALA A 251 -16.13 26.57 -5.22
C ALA A 251 -16.60 25.53 -4.19
N LEU A 252 -17.84 25.04 -4.32
CA LEU A 252 -18.36 23.96 -3.47
C LEU A 252 -17.68 22.63 -3.74
N ILE A 253 -17.43 22.27 -4.99
CA ILE A 253 -16.67 21.05 -5.37
C ILE A 253 -15.27 21.10 -4.76
N ASP A 254 -14.54 22.20 -4.95
CA ASP A 254 -13.18 22.39 -4.45
C ASP A 254 -13.13 22.31 -2.92
N ALA A 255 -14.10 22.92 -2.24
CA ALA A 255 -14.23 22.85 -0.80
C ALA A 255 -14.50 21.43 -0.30
N LEU A 256 -15.40 20.69 -0.97
CA LEU A 256 -15.72 19.29 -0.62
C LEU A 256 -14.54 18.38 -0.85
N GLU A 257 -13.81 18.54 -1.96
CA GLU A 257 -12.63 17.74 -2.27
C GLU A 257 -11.43 18.02 -1.36
N SER A 258 -11.40 19.19 -0.72
CA SER A 258 -10.41 19.52 0.30
C SER A 258 -10.64 18.79 1.63
N VAL A 259 -11.83 18.23 1.86
CA VAL A 259 -12.16 17.46 3.07
C VAL A 259 -11.56 16.06 2.97
N GLN A 260 -10.71 15.68 3.91
CA GLN A 260 -9.99 14.39 3.91
C GLN A 260 -10.92 13.17 3.81
N TYR A 261 -12.17 13.24 4.30
CA TYR A 261 -13.14 12.14 4.28
C TYR A 261 -13.89 12.00 2.95
N ILE A 262 -13.77 12.99 2.07
CA ILE A 262 -14.29 12.97 0.70
C ILE A 262 -13.12 12.78 -0.26
N GLY A 263 -12.17 13.72 -0.25
CA GLY A 263 -10.94 13.66 -1.05
C GLY A 263 -11.14 14.07 -2.50
N LYS A 264 -10.02 14.32 -3.17
CA LYS A 264 -9.99 14.79 -4.54
C LYS A 264 -10.60 13.78 -5.52
N GLY A 265 -11.43 14.25 -6.44
CA GLY A 265 -12.09 13.43 -7.46
C GLY A 265 -13.32 12.66 -6.97
N ASN A 266 -13.78 12.92 -5.72
CA ASN A 266 -14.95 12.27 -5.14
C ASN A 266 -16.20 13.17 -5.05
N ALA A 267 -16.15 14.40 -5.52
CA ALA A 267 -17.31 15.27 -5.71
C ALA A 267 -17.70 15.32 -7.19
N LEU A 268 -18.46 14.31 -7.63
CA LEU A 268 -18.75 14.05 -9.04
C LEU A 268 -19.96 14.85 -9.50
N LEU A 269 -19.75 15.75 -10.47
CA LEU A 269 -20.83 16.45 -11.15
C LEU A 269 -21.70 15.45 -11.94
N GLN A 270 -23.02 15.60 -11.83
CA GLN A 270 -24.00 14.75 -12.52
C GLN A 270 -24.67 15.53 -13.65
N GLY A 271 -24.49 15.02 -14.88
CA GLY A 271 -25.01 15.71 -16.07
C GLY A 271 -24.28 17.01 -16.37
N THR A 272 -24.97 17.92 -17.03
CA THR A 272 -24.44 19.23 -17.52
C THR A 272 -24.93 20.43 -16.71
N ASN A 273 -25.88 20.23 -15.78
CA ASN A 273 -26.47 21.32 -15.02
C ASN A 273 -25.55 21.78 -13.88
N ARG A 274 -25.25 23.07 -13.85
CA ARG A 274 -24.40 23.69 -12.85
C ARG A 274 -25.21 24.64 -11.94
N TYR A 275 -26.22 24.07 -11.26
CA TYR A 275 -26.95 24.80 -10.23
C TYR A 275 -26.34 24.48 -8.86
N VAL A 276 -26.25 25.50 -8.00
CA VAL A 276 -25.80 25.31 -6.63
C VAL A 276 -26.81 24.43 -5.85
N PRO A 277 -26.42 23.32 -5.22
CA PRO A 277 -27.34 22.48 -4.49
C PRO A 277 -28.08 23.19 -3.37
N GLU A 278 -29.31 22.73 -3.04
CA GLU A 278 -30.11 23.23 -1.93
C GLU A 278 -29.48 22.93 -0.57
N ASN A 279 -29.89 23.68 0.45
CA ASN A 279 -29.46 23.45 1.83
C ASN A 279 -30.16 22.22 2.40
N ASP A 280 -29.47 21.54 3.31
CA ASP A 280 -30.05 20.48 4.13
C ASP A 280 -30.75 21.04 5.36
N ASP A 281 -31.77 20.33 5.86
CA ASP A 281 -32.42 20.64 7.13
C ASP A 281 -31.55 20.23 8.35
N GLY A 282 -30.49 19.43 8.15
CA GLY A 282 -29.60 18.96 9.19
C GLY A 282 -28.50 18.04 8.63
N TYR A 283 -27.88 17.26 9.51
CA TYR A 283 -26.89 16.27 9.08
C TYR A 283 -27.54 15.13 8.31
N VAL A 284 -27.01 14.88 7.11
CA VAL A 284 -27.39 13.74 6.26
C VAL A 284 -26.21 12.77 6.19
N TYR A 285 -26.49 11.49 6.43
CA TYR A 285 -25.46 10.44 6.37
C TYR A 285 -25.17 10.02 4.93
N PHE A 286 -23.93 9.67 4.70
CA PHE A 286 -23.53 8.88 3.52
C PHE A 286 -24.04 7.44 3.69
N SER A 287 -24.25 6.74 2.59
CA SER A 287 -24.80 5.38 2.60
C SER A 287 -24.29 4.56 1.42
N GLY A 288 -24.60 3.26 1.42
CA GLY A 288 -24.30 2.35 0.32
C GLY A 288 -22.89 1.73 0.35
N ALA A 289 -22.06 2.06 1.36
CA ALA A 289 -20.79 1.37 1.52
C ALA A 289 -20.99 -0.06 2.03
N THR A 290 -20.25 -1.00 1.47
CA THR A 290 -20.23 -2.41 1.84
C THR A 290 -18.82 -2.85 2.24
N ALA A 291 -18.72 -3.89 3.08
CA ALA A 291 -17.42 -4.51 3.37
C ALA A 291 -16.91 -5.32 2.18
N GLY A 292 -17.81 -5.75 1.29
CA GLY A 292 -17.52 -6.70 0.23
C GLY A 292 -17.28 -8.12 0.76
N THR A 293 -17.19 -9.06 -0.16
CA THR A 293 -16.82 -10.45 0.08
C THR A 293 -15.54 -10.79 -0.66
N SER A 294 -14.86 -11.86 -0.28
CA SER A 294 -13.70 -12.36 -1.01
C SER A 294 -13.98 -13.77 -1.50
N THR A 295 -13.80 -13.99 -2.78
CA THR A 295 -13.86 -15.30 -3.43
C THR A 295 -12.44 -15.74 -3.79
N ILE A 296 -12.25 -17.01 -4.12
CA ILE A 296 -10.94 -17.50 -4.58
C ILE A 296 -10.48 -16.77 -5.86
N SER A 297 -11.40 -16.32 -6.71
CA SER A 297 -11.10 -15.51 -7.90
C SER A 297 -10.56 -14.14 -7.54
N ASP A 298 -11.03 -13.53 -6.44
CA ASP A 298 -10.49 -12.26 -5.96
C ASP A 298 -9.06 -12.43 -5.46
N TRP A 299 -8.78 -13.52 -4.74
CA TRP A 299 -7.42 -13.89 -4.33
C TRP A 299 -6.50 -14.09 -5.53
N GLN A 300 -6.95 -14.83 -6.56
CA GLN A 300 -6.19 -15.03 -7.80
C GLN A 300 -5.83 -13.69 -8.46
N THR A 301 -6.80 -12.78 -8.56
CA THR A 301 -6.61 -11.47 -9.16
C THR A 301 -5.58 -10.63 -8.38
N VAL A 302 -5.73 -10.57 -7.04
CA VAL A 302 -4.83 -9.82 -6.18
C VAL A 302 -3.40 -10.38 -6.24
N ILE A 303 -3.26 -11.71 -6.15
CA ILE A 303 -1.96 -12.38 -6.17
C ILE A 303 -1.27 -12.17 -7.52
N ALA A 304 -2.00 -12.25 -8.65
CA ALA A 304 -1.47 -11.97 -9.98
C ALA A 304 -0.99 -10.51 -10.10
N ASP A 305 -1.73 -9.56 -9.56
CA ASP A 305 -1.36 -8.13 -9.60
C ASP A 305 -0.08 -7.81 -8.83
N LEU A 306 0.31 -8.64 -7.85
CA LEU A 306 1.59 -8.50 -7.15
C LEU A 306 2.80 -8.67 -8.07
N GLU A 307 2.65 -9.23 -9.25
CA GLU A 307 3.72 -9.28 -10.25
C GLU A 307 4.29 -7.88 -10.57
N LYS A 308 3.48 -6.84 -10.47
CA LYS A 308 3.87 -5.46 -10.80
C LYS A 308 4.87 -4.85 -9.79
N TYR A 309 4.97 -5.44 -8.59
CA TYR A 309 5.68 -4.84 -7.45
C TYR A 309 6.93 -5.63 -7.05
N ASP A 310 7.88 -4.93 -6.44
CA ASP A 310 9.12 -5.52 -5.90
C ASP A 310 8.90 -5.98 -4.45
N ILE A 311 8.33 -7.18 -4.30
CA ILE A 311 8.01 -7.84 -3.03
C ILE A 311 8.88 -9.09 -2.91
N GLN A 312 9.50 -9.32 -1.76
CA GLN A 312 10.35 -10.49 -1.51
C GLN A 312 9.73 -11.49 -0.55
N ILE A 313 8.87 -11.03 0.35
CA ILE A 313 8.23 -11.87 1.37
C ILE A 313 6.73 -11.66 1.27
N ILE A 314 5.97 -12.74 1.16
CA ILE A 314 4.50 -12.72 1.21
C ILE A 314 4.05 -13.47 2.46
N ALA A 315 3.05 -12.94 3.17
CA ALA A 315 2.35 -13.64 4.24
C ALA A 315 0.85 -13.40 4.16
N THR A 316 0.09 -14.30 4.75
CA THR A 316 -1.36 -14.18 4.82
C THR A 316 -1.88 -14.62 6.18
N PRO A 317 -2.84 -13.92 6.79
CA PRO A 317 -3.59 -14.38 7.95
C PRO A 317 -4.67 -15.42 7.59
N SER A 318 -4.89 -15.71 6.31
CA SER A 318 -5.81 -16.75 5.86
C SER A 318 -5.32 -18.13 6.26
N THR A 319 -6.25 -18.99 6.66
CA THR A 319 -6.02 -20.41 6.99
C THR A 319 -6.50 -21.34 5.88
N ASP A 320 -6.97 -20.78 4.77
CA ASP A 320 -7.51 -21.52 3.64
C ASP A 320 -6.39 -22.13 2.80
N SER A 321 -6.44 -23.45 2.60
CA SER A 321 -5.45 -24.19 1.82
C SER A 321 -5.39 -23.80 0.35
N ASP A 322 -6.53 -23.41 -0.25
CA ASP A 322 -6.57 -23.00 -1.65
C ASP A 322 -5.85 -21.67 -1.84
N VAL A 323 -6.02 -20.74 -0.90
CA VAL A 323 -5.26 -19.48 -0.85
C VAL A 323 -3.76 -19.74 -0.68
N HIS A 324 -3.41 -20.69 0.18
CA HIS A 324 -2.00 -21.07 0.40
C HIS A 324 -1.36 -21.63 -0.88
N ASN A 325 -2.06 -22.51 -1.60
CA ASN A 325 -1.59 -23.04 -2.88
C ASN A 325 -1.35 -21.91 -3.90
N LEU A 326 -2.31 -20.98 -4.04
CA LEU A 326 -2.16 -19.83 -4.93
C LEU A 326 -0.92 -18.98 -4.60
N ILE A 327 -0.64 -18.74 -3.32
CA ILE A 327 0.52 -17.94 -2.90
C ILE A 327 1.83 -18.71 -3.14
N ALA A 328 1.88 -20.01 -2.84
CA ALA A 328 3.05 -20.84 -3.06
C ALA A 328 3.38 -20.95 -4.56
N ASP A 329 2.40 -21.21 -5.40
CA ASP A 329 2.53 -21.28 -6.86
C ASP A 329 2.98 -19.94 -7.45
N HIS A 330 2.43 -18.83 -6.93
CA HIS A 330 2.86 -17.50 -7.33
C HIS A 330 4.34 -17.25 -6.98
N CYS A 331 4.80 -17.63 -5.78
CA CYS A 331 6.21 -17.49 -5.39
C CYS A 331 7.12 -18.31 -6.32
N ALA A 332 6.74 -19.54 -6.64
CA ALA A 332 7.47 -20.39 -7.56
C ALA A 332 7.52 -19.79 -8.97
N SER A 333 6.38 -19.35 -9.50
CA SER A 333 6.28 -18.72 -10.83
C SER A 333 7.11 -17.43 -10.93
N MET A 334 7.06 -16.56 -9.92
CA MET A 334 7.80 -15.31 -9.92
C MET A 334 9.30 -15.49 -9.77
N SER A 335 9.74 -16.62 -9.17
CA SER A 335 11.14 -16.97 -8.96
C SER A 335 11.78 -17.67 -10.17
N THR A 336 11.07 -17.78 -11.28
CA THR A 336 11.62 -18.33 -12.54
C THR A 336 12.60 -17.36 -13.23
N VAL A 337 13.43 -17.90 -14.11
CA VAL A 337 14.41 -17.13 -14.89
C VAL A 337 13.77 -16.03 -15.73
N ASP A 338 12.56 -16.26 -16.23
CA ASP A 338 11.83 -15.31 -17.07
C ASP A 338 11.26 -14.14 -16.29
N LYS A 339 10.68 -14.40 -15.11
CA LYS A 339 10.03 -13.38 -14.27
C LYS A 339 11.03 -12.56 -13.46
N LYS A 340 12.10 -13.18 -12.95
CA LYS A 340 13.21 -12.48 -12.22
C LYS A 340 12.75 -11.67 -11.01
N LYS A 341 11.65 -12.10 -10.35
CA LYS A 341 11.02 -11.44 -9.21
C LYS A 341 10.89 -12.41 -8.05
N GLU A 342 12.03 -12.95 -7.66
CA GLU A 342 12.14 -13.97 -6.63
C GLU A 342 11.49 -13.54 -5.32
N ARG A 343 10.66 -14.40 -4.78
CA ARG A 343 9.93 -14.18 -3.53
C ARG A 343 9.67 -15.47 -2.77
N THR A 344 9.49 -15.35 -1.49
CA THR A 344 9.18 -16.46 -0.58
C THR A 344 7.91 -16.14 0.20
N CYS A 345 7.23 -17.16 0.73
CA CYS A 345 6.02 -16.97 1.51
C CYS A 345 6.07 -17.65 2.88
N TRP A 346 5.29 -17.09 3.81
CA TRP A 346 4.95 -17.66 5.10
C TRP A 346 3.47 -18.03 5.11
N LEU A 347 3.20 -19.30 5.37
CA LEU A 347 1.85 -19.89 5.40
C LEU A 347 1.61 -20.48 6.79
N GLY A 348 0.38 -20.41 7.25
CA GLY A 348 0.02 -20.95 8.55
C GLY A 348 -1.40 -21.52 8.58
N THR A 349 -1.58 -22.64 9.26
CA THR A 349 -2.88 -23.34 9.35
C THR A 349 -3.83 -22.67 10.35
N ALA A 350 -5.04 -23.19 10.45
CA ALA A 350 -5.89 -22.98 11.61
C ALA A 350 -5.27 -23.62 12.87
N ARG A 351 -5.77 -23.25 14.05
CA ARG A 351 -5.36 -23.88 15.32
C ARG A 351 -5.80 -25.34 15.40
N GLY A 352 -5.06 -26.14 16.16
CA GLY A 352 -5.42 -27.52 16.44
C GLY A 352 -5.13 -28.53 15.32
N VAL A 353 -4.44 -28.13 14.26
CA VAL A 353 -4.01 -29.04 13.18
C VAL A 353 -2.98 -30.02 13.73
N SER A 354 -3.14 -31.31 13.45
CA SER A 354 -2.22 -32.35 13.87
C SER A 354 -0.88 -32.27 13.10
N ILE A 355 0.19 -32.85 13.67
CA ILE A 355 1.49 -32.93 12.98
C ILE A 355 1.36 -33.71 11.67
N ASP A 356 0.55 -34.77 11.63
CA ASP A 356 0.37 -35.62 10.44
C ASP A 356 -0.39 -34.90 9.32
N ASP A 357 -1.41 -34.12 9.67
CA ASP A 357 -2.09 -33.26 8.71
C ASP A 357 -1.17 -32.14 8.19
N GLY A 358 -0.39 -31.55 9.09
CA GLY A 358 0.64 -30.56 8.72
C GLY A 358 1.69 -31.14 7.77
N ILE A 359 2.12 -32.39 7.99
CA ILE A 359 3.05 -33.10 7.09
C ILE A 359 2.41 -33.31 5.71
N THR A 360 1.13 -33.66 5.68
CA THR A 360 0.39 -33.81 4.41
C THR A 360 0.36 -32.49 3.64
N LEU A 361 0.06 -31.39 4.31
CA LEU A 361 0.09 -30.05 3.71
C LEU A 361 1.48 -29.66 3.21
N ALA A 362 2.51 -29.86 4.02
CA ALA A 362 3.89 -29.55 3.65
C ALA A 362 4.35 -30.34 2.41
N LYS A 363 3.96 -31.63 2.32
CA LYS A 363 4.22 -32.46 1.14
C LYS A 363 3.45 -32.03 -0.10
N ASN A 364 2.24 -31.52 0.05
CA ASN A 364 1.47 -30.98 -1.07
C ASN A 364 2.13 -29.73 -1.64
N PHE A 365 2.65 -28.83 -0.80
CA PHE A 365 3.39 -27.64 -1.27
C PHE A 365 4.73 -28.02 -1.89
N ASN A 366 5.52 -28.86 -1.24
CA ASN A 366 6.85 -29.30 -1.69
C ASN A 366 7.67 -28.19 -2.37
N SER A 367 7.78 -27.05 -1.72
CA SER A 367 8.32 -25.81 -2.30
C SER A 367 9.45 -25.26 -1.43
N GLU A 368 10.57 -24.91 -2.03
CA GLU A 368 11.66 -24.18 -1.41
C GLU A 368 11.32 -22.71 -1.11
N PHE A 369 10.24 -22.19 -1.69
CA PHE A 369 9.80 -20.81 -1.49
C PHE A 369 8.80 -20.64 -0.35
N ALA A 370 8.19 -21.73 0.13
CA ALA A 370 7.16 -21.70 1.16
C ALA A 370 7.63 -22.25 2.49
N SER A 371 7.28 -21.60 3.60
CA SER A 371 7.45 -22.10 4.97
C SER A 371 6.09 -22.26 5.63
N LEU A 372 5.85 -23.40 6.28
CA LEU A 372 4.56 -23.76 6.89
C LEU A 372 4.66 -23.75 8.41
N VAL A 373 3.74 -23.04 9.06
CA VAL A 373 3.53 -22.97 10.51
C VAL A 373 2.24 -23.71 10.87
N ILE A 374 2.31 -24.66 11.80
CA ILE A 374 1.13 -25.39 12.32
C ILE A 374 0.92 -25.16 13.81
N THR A 375 1.82 -24.43 14.46
CA THR A 375 1.79 -24.16 15.90
C THR A 375 1.09 -22.82 16.14
N GLY A 376 -0.01 -22.81 16.90
CA GLY A 376 -0.63 -21.60 17.42
C GLY A 376 0.12 -21.07 18.66
N ALA A 377 -0.24 -19.88 19.09
CA ALA A 377 0.36 -19.26 20.26
C ALA A 377 -0.66 -18.43 21.05
N ASN A 378 -0.35 -18.17 22.32
CA ASN A 378 -0.97 -17.11 23.10
C ASN A 378 -0.08 -15.87 23.02
N ALA A 379 -0.62 -14.74 22.66
CA ALA A 379 0.15 -13.51 22.52
C ALA A 379 -0.72 -12.30 22.92
N ASN A 380 -0.06 -11.21 23.28
CA ASN A 380 -0.80 -9.96 23.52
C ASN A 380 -1.27 -9.37 22.19
N ASN A 381 -2.56 -9.02 22.11
CA ASN A 381 -3.13 -8.29 20.99
C ASN A 381 -2.36 -6.99 20.78
N PRO A 382 -1.81 -6.73 19.59
CA PRO A 382 -0.98 -5.55 19.37
C PRO A 382 -1.70 -4.21 19.51
N LEU A 383 -3.04 -4.20 19.42
CA LEU A 383 -3.88 -3.01 19.49
C LEU A 383 -4.54 -2.88 20.87
N ALA A 384 -5.11 -3.95 21.41
CA ALA A 384 -5.84 -3.96 22.68
C ALA A 384 -4.95 -4.24 23.90
N GLY A 385 -3.77 -4.84 23.71
CA GLY A 385 -2.87 -5.23 24.80
C GLY A 385 -3.29 -6.45 25.63
N SER A 386 -4.52 -6.95 25.44
CA SER A 386 -5.03 -8.15 26.11
C SER A 386 -4.40 -9.42 25.53
N ALA A 387 -4.21 -10.44 26.38
CA ALA A 387 -3.76 -11.74 25.91
C ALA A 387 -4.86 -12.44 25.09
N GLU A 388 -4.48 -12.97 23.95
CA GLU A 388 -5.37 -13.71 23.04
C GLU A 388 -4.65 -14.91 22.42
N ASP A 389 -5.43 -15.87 22.01
CA ASP A 389 -4.95 -17.03 21.27
C ASP A 389 -4.89 -16.72 19.77
N ILE A 390 -3.69 -16.71 19.21
CA ILE A 390 -3.48 -16.49 17.79
C ILE A 390 -3.32 -17.79 17.02
N SER A 391 -3.81 -17.80 15.77
CA SER A 391 -3.64 -18.94 14.86
C SER A 391 -2.19 -19.08 14.38
N PRO A 392 -1.80 -20.28 13.89
CA PRO A 392 -0.54 -20.48 13.17
C PRO A 392 -0.36 -19.50 11.99
N ALA A 393 -1.43 -19.09 11.30
CA ALA A 393 -1.37 -18.10 10.24
C ALA A 393 -0.96 -16.71 10.76
N MET A 394 -1.44 -16.31 11.93
CA MET A 394 -1.00 -15.07 12.58
C MET A 394 0.43 -15.16 13.10
N LEU A 395 0.86 -16.33 13.59
CA LEU A 395 2.24 -16.58 13.96
C LEU A 395 3.17 -16.54 12.72
N ALA A 396 2.70 -17.04 11.56
CA ALA A 396 3.41 -16.91 10.28
C ALA A 396 3.60 -15.43 9.88
N CYS A 397 2.59 -14.58 10.09
CA CYS A 397 2.71 -13.13 9.87
C CYS A 397 3.76 -12.49 10.81
N LYS A 398 3.83 -12.92 12.09
CA LYS A 398 4.90 -12.48 13.02
C LYS A 398 6.29 -12.86 12.50
N CYS A 399 6.46 -14.11 12.05
CA CYS A 399 7.71 -14.61 11.50
C CYS A 399 8.13 -13.84 10.24
N ALA A 400 7.18 -13.55 9.35
CA ALA A 400 7.40 -12.73 8.17
C ALA A 400 7.87 -11.30 8.52
N GLY A 401 7.29 -10.71 9.58
CA GLY A 401 7.71 -9.41 10.10
C GLY A 401 9.15 -9.43 10.64
N ILE A 402 9.50 -10.43 11.44
CA ILE A 402 10.88 -10.60 11.93
C ILE A 402 11.82 -10.79 10.73
N GLU A 403 11.47 -11.66 9.79
CA GLU A 403 12.28 -11.96 8.61
C GLU A 403 12.53 -10.73 7.72
N SER A 404 11.56 -9.85 7.60
CA SER A 404 11.72 -8.60 6.82
C SER A 404 12.69 -7.61 7.46
N ALA A 405 12.87 -7.69 8.78
CA ALA A 405 13.71 -6.79 9.58
C ALA A 405 15.15 -7.31 9.78
N ILE A 406 15.36 -8.63 9.65
CA ILE A 406 16.70 -9.22 9.75
C ILE A 406 17.40 -9.24 8.39
N GLY A 407 18.74 -9.18 8.38
CA GLY A 407 19.54 -9.32 7.17
C GLY A 407 19.29 -10.66 6.47
N VAL A 408 19.52 -10.70 5.17
CA VAL A 408 19.26 -11.89 4.33
C VAL A 408 20.00 -13.12 4.81
N SER A 409 21.24 -12.96 5.25
CA SER A 409 22.08 -14.04 5.78
C SER A 409 21.66 -14.55 7.16
N ASN A 410 20.85 -13.80 7.89
CA ASN A 410 20.47 -14.16 9.24
C ASN A 410 19.26 -15.10 9.26
N PRO A 411 19.35 -16.29 9.86
CA PRO A 411 18.23 -17.19 10.03
C PRO A 411 17.27 -16.70 11.12
N LEU A 412 16.00 -17.08 11.01
CA LEU A 412 15.03 -16.97 12.10
C LEU A 412 15.28 -18.05 13.17
N THR A 413 16.03 -19.10 12.86
CA THR A 413 16.42 -20.18 13.77
C THR A 413 16.99 -19.62 15.07
N ASN A 414 16.50 -20.10 16.20
CA ASN A 414 16.84 -19.69 17.57
C ASN A 414 16.63 -18.19 17.87
N LYS A 415 15.75 -17.51 17.12
CA LYS A 415 15.36 -16.14 17.44
C LYS A 415 14.06 -16.13 18.22
N ALA A 416 14.03 -15.28 19.25
CA ALA A 416 12.86 -15.08 20.09
C ALA A 416 11.69 -14.51 19.30
N VAL A 417 10.53 -15.11 19.49
CA VAL A 417 9.25 -14.65 18.95
C VAL A 417 8.42 -14.10 20.11
N LYS A 418 7.87 -12.92 19.95
CA LYS A 418 7.10 -12.22 20.98
C LYS A 418 5.72 -12.84 21.17
N VAL A 419 5.65 -13.89 21.97
CA VAL A 419 4.44 -14.60 22.40
C VAL A 419 4.51 -14.89 23.90
N ASN A 420 3.37 -15.15 24.53
CA ASN A 420 3.31 -15.52 25.96
C ASN A 420 3.54 -17.01 26.16
N SER A 421 3.04 -17.84 25.22
CA SER A 421 3.26 -19.30 25.19
C SER A 421 2.91 -19.83 23.81
N PHE A 422 3.46 -20.99 23.45
CA PHE A 422 2.95 -21.75 22.31
C PHE A 422 1.75 -22.63 22.72
N GLU A 423 0.87 -22.90 21.76
CA GLU A 423 -0.33 -23.71 21.96
C GLU A 423 -0.03 -25.10 22.52
N LYS A 424 1.09 -25.69 22.12
CA LYS A 424 1.55 -27.00 22.54
C LYS A 424 3.05 -27.01 22.77
N LYS A 425 3.50 -27.69 23.86
CA LYS A 425 4.89 -28.05 24.02
C LYS A 425 5.13 -29.40 23.33
N TYR A 426 6.00 -29.42 22.35
CA TYR A 426 6.36 -30.60 21.58
C TYR A 426 7.51 -31.35 22.21
N THR A 427 7.46 -32.65 22.14
CA THR A 427 8.59 -33.54 22.51
C THR A 427 9.69 -33.45 21.44
N THR A 428 10.92 -33.83 21.78
CA THR A 428 12.05 -33.88 20.83
C THR A 428 11.73 -34.73 19.59
N GLY A 429 11.01 -35.86 19.79
CA GLY A 429 10.58 -36.73 18.70
C GLY A 429 9.59 -36.04 17.75
N GLU A 430 8.63 -35.29 18.30
CA GLU A 430 7.70 -34.50 17.51
C GLU A 430 8.41 -33.36 16.74
N LEU A 431 9.33 -32.65 17.41
CA LEU A 431 10.13 -31.59 16.75
C LEU A 431 10.95 -32.18 15.59
N ASN A 432 11.63 -33.31 15.79
CA ASN A 432 12.38 -34.00 14.74
C ASN A 432 11.47 -34.42 13.58
N LYS A 433 10.25 -34.92 13.86
CA LYS A 433 9.26 -35.31 12.86
C LYS A 433 8.82 -34.10 12.04
N MET A 434 8.58 -32.93 12.66
CA MET A 434 8.23 -31.68 11.99
C MET A 434 9.36 -31.23 11.07
N ILE A 435 10.59 -31.13 11.58
CA ILE A 435 11.77 -30.69 10.83
C ILE A 435 12.02 -31.59 9.61
N ALA A 436 11.99 -32.92 9.81
CA ALA A 436 12.21 -33.88 8.74
C ALA A 436 11.19 -33.83 7.61
N ASN A 437 10.03 -33.19 7.84
CA ASN A 437 8.96 -33.04 6.85
C ASN A 437 8.69 -31.57 6.43
N GLY A 438 9.64 -30.67 6.68
CA GLY A 438 9.57 -29.29 6.18
C GLY A 438 8.54 -28.38 6.88
N ILE A 439 8.25 -28.65 8.16
CA ILE A 439 7.40 -27.82 9.02
C ILE A 439 8.28 -27.02 9.96
N VAL A 440 7.98 -25.74 10.15
CA VAL A 440 8.70 -24.86 11.08
C VAL A 440 8.25 -25.13 12.51
N PRO A 441 9.12 -25.71 13.37
CA PRO A 441 8.79 -25.96 14.77
C PRO A 441 9.11 -24.76 15.65
N PHE A 442 8.31 -24.60 16.70
CA PHE A 442 8.50 -23.61 17.74
C PHE A 442 8.61 -24.29 19.10
N GLY A 443 9.36 -23.71 20.01
CA GLY A 443 9.56 -24.22 21.34
C GLY A 443 10.33 -23.28 22.24
N GLU A 444 10.77 -23.76 23.35
CA GLU A 444 11.55 -23.05 24.35
C GLU A 444 13.02 -23.48 24.23
N ASN A 445 13.94 -22.53 24.21
CA ASN A 445 15.37 -22.81 24.22
C ASN A 445 15.85 -23.05 25.66
N GLU A 446 17.15 -23.36 25.82
CA GLU A 446 17.74 -23.64 27.14
C GLU A 446 17.70 -22.44 28.09
N GLU A 447 17.57 -21.23 27.55
CA GLU A 447 17.48 -19.99 28.32
C GLU A 447 16.03 -19.63 28.72
N GLY A 448 15.06 -20.47 28.32
CA GLY A 448 13.64 -20.27 28.59
C GLY A 448 12.96 -19.29 27.63
N GLU A 449 13.61 -18.89 26.53
CA GLU A 449 13.01 -18.04 25.53
C GLU A 449 12.15 -18.84 24.55
N LEU A 450 11.02 -18.24 24.14
CA LEU A 450 10.13 -18.80 23.13
C LEU A 450 10.66 -18.47 21.73
N VAL A 451 11.16 -19.50 21.02
CA VAL A 451 11.93 -19.33 19.79
C VAL A 451 11.38 -20.16 18.62
N CYS A 452 11.74 -19.76 17.41
CA CYS A 452 11.70 -20.64 16.26
C CYS A 452 12.89 -21.62 16.37
N ILE A 453 12.61 -22.90 16.57
CA ILE A 453 13.67 -23.93 16.75
C ILE A 453 14.50 -24.08 15.48
N ARG A 454 13.85 -24.17 14.32
CA ARG A 454 14.51 -24.21 13.02
C ARG A 454 13.60 -23.66 11.91
N CYS A 455 14.14 -22.79 11.08
CA CYS A 455 13.38 -22.15 10.01
C CYS A 455 13.53 -22.95 8.70
N MET A 456 12.53 -23.78 8.41
CA MET A 456 12.50 -24.70 7.28
C MET A 456 11.62 -24.19 6.14
N THR A 457 11.89 -24.67 4.93
CA THR A 457 10.95 -24.63 3.81
C THR A 457 10.15 -25.93 3.74
N THR A 458 9.09 -25.99 2.94
CA THR A 458 8.29 -27.21 2.74
C THR A 458 8.91 -28.16 1.70
N TYR A 459 10.09 -27.86 1.16
CA TYR A 459 10.78 -28.71 0.18
C TYR A 459 11.07 -30.10 0.76
N GLN A 460 10.73 -31.16 0.02
CA GLN A 460 10.83 -32.55 0.48
C GLN A 460 12.07 -33.30 -0.03
N GLY A 461 12.90 -32.65 -0.83
CA GLY A 461 14.14 -33.25 -1.35
C GLY A 461 15.31 -33.18 -0.34
N ASN A 462 16.41 -33.84 -0.67
CA ASN A 462 17.60 -33.90 0.18
C ASN A 462 18.63 -32.83 -0.21
N SER A 463 18.28 -31.55 -0.03
CA SER A 463 19.17 -30.42 -0.27
C SER A 463 19.09 -29.43 0.90
N LEU A 464 20.18 -29.29 1.66
CA LEU A 464 20.23 -28.33 2.77
C LEU A 464 19.93 -26.88 2.31
N VAL A 465 20.42 -26.51 1.11
CA VAL A 465 20.21 -25.17 0.55
C VAL A 465 18.73 -24.88 0.30
N LEU A 466 17.98 -25.87 -0.17
CA LEU A 466 16.56 -25.71 -0.48
C LEU A 466 15.66 -25.94 0.75
N ASN A 467 16.12 -26.76 1.71
CA ASN A 467 15.37 -27.04 2.95
C ASN A 467 15.49 -25.91 3.99
N GLU A 468 16.59 -25.17 4.01
CA GLU A 468 16.84 -24.11 4.99
C GLU A 468 16.46 -22.75 4.41
N ARG A 469 15.46 -22.09 5.01
CA ARG A 469 14.89 -20.84 4.47
C ARG A 469 15.91 -19.71 4.33
N SER A 470 16.85 -19.56 5.26
CA SER A 470 17.88 -18.51 5.17
C SER A 470 18.84 -18.74 4.01
N MET A 471 19.12 -19.99 3.67
CA MET A 471 20.01 -20.31 2.56
C MET A 471 19.33 -20.00 1.21
N ILE A 472 18.08 -20.39 1.01
CA ILE A 472 17.36 -20.06 -0.22
C ILE A 472 17.20 -18.55 -0.38
N ARG A 473 16.92 -17.79 0.69
CA ARG A 473 16.88 -16.32 0.65
C ARG A 473 18.22 -15.74 0.19
N SER A 474 19.32 -16.28 0.69
CA SER A 474 20.68 -15.87 0.29
C SER A 474 20.92 -16.13 -1.20
N VAL A 475 20.50 -17.28 -1.72
CA VAL A 475 20.59 -17.62 -3.15
C VAL A 475 19.80 -16.61 -4.00
N LEU A 476 18.53 -16.39 -3.66
CA LEU A 476 17.64 -15.49 -4.39
C LEU A 476 18.16 -14.04 -4.40
N TYR A 477 18.70 -13.58 -3.27
CA TYR A 477 19.31 -12.25 -3.15
C TYR A 477 20.55 -12.13 -4.05
N MET A 478 21.47 -13.10 -3.99
CA MET A 478 22.69 -13.07 -4.79
C MET A 478 22.40 -13.16 -6.30
N ASP A 479 21.37 -13.91 -6.70
CA ASP A 479 20.96 -14.00 -8.11
C ASP A 479 20.41 -12.66 -8.62
N ARG A 480 19.62 -11.97 -7.83
CA ARG A 480 19.12 -10.60 -8.14
C ARG A 480 20.26 -9.61 -8.21
N ASP A 481 21.19 -9.67 -7.27
CA ASP A 481 22.33 -8.78 -7.19
C ASP A 481 23.29 -8.97 -8.38
N LEU A 482 23.53 -10.23 -8.76
CA LEU A 482 24.34 -10.55 -9.94
C LEU A 482 23.70 -10.01 -11.23
N ARG A 483 22.42 -10.22 -11.42
CA ARG A 483 21.70 -9.67 -12.59
C ARG A 483 21.81 -8.14 -12.63
N ARG A 484 21.68 -7.47 -11.47
CA ARG A 484 21.82 -6.02 -11.39
C ARG A 484 23.23 -5.55 -11.72
N ALA A 485 24.24 -6.29 -11.27
CA ALA A 485 25.65 -5.96 -11.58
C ALA A 485 25.96 -6.01 -13.08
N PHE A 486 25.27 -6.89 -13.83
CA PHE A 486 25.42 -6.99 -15.27
C PHE A 486 24.40 -6.18 -16.09
N ALA A 487 23.37 -5.62 -15.46
CA ALA A 487 22.30 -4.90 -16.16
C ALA A 487 22.81 -3.70 -16.98
N SER A 488 23.82 -2.99 -16.48
CA SER A 488 24.42 -1.84 -17.16
C SER A 488 25.18 -2.19 -18.45
N ARG A 489 25.47 -3.47 -18.66
CA ARG A 489 26.17 -3.97 -19.87
C ARG A 489 25.22 -4.51 -20.91
N THR A 490 23.95 -4.71 -20.56
CA THR A 490 22.94 -5.20 -21.50
C THR A 490 22.56 -4.10 -22.47
N GLY A 491 22.67 -4.36 -23.78
CA GLY A 491 22.33 -3.40 -24.83
C GLY A 491 23.43 -2.37 -25.12
N THR A 492 24.65 -2.54 -24.61
CA THR A 492 25.80 -1.73 -25.00
C THR A 492 26.51 -2.39 -26.19
N ASN A 493 27.23 -1.57 -26.99
CA ASN A 493 28.08 -2.07 -28.09
C ASN A 493 29.50 -2.45 -27.61
N ASP A 494 29.73 -2.48 -26.29
CA ASP A 494 31.02 -2.85 -25.74
C ASP A 494 31.25 -4.35 -25.94
N GLU A 495 32.41 -4.71 -26.46
CA GLU A 495 32.80 -6.11 -26.58
C GLU A 495 33.10 -6.68 -25.17
N PRO A 496 32.31 -7.66 -24.69
CA PRO A 496 32.53 -8.20 -23.37
C PRO A 496 33.82 -9.05 -23.36
N SER A 497 34.74 -8.72 -22.45
CA SER A 497 35.90 -9.58 -22.23
C SER A 497 35.64 -10.55 -21.06
N GLU A 498 36.12 -11.79 -21.21
CA GLU A 498 36.05 -12.82 -20.17
C GLU A 498 36.62 -12.32 -18.84
N SER A 499 37.79 -11.65 -18.87
CA SER A 499 38.44 -11.12 -17.67
C SER A 499 37.58 -10.08 -16.93
N THR A 500 36.86 -9.23 -17.64
CA THR A 500 35.99 -8.21 -17.06
C THR A 500 34.77 -8.84 -16.41
N ILE A 501 34.21 -9.88 -17.01
CA ILE A 501 33.05 -10.61 -16.47
C ILE A 501 33.46 -11.35 -15.18
N ILE A 502 34.58 -12.04 -15.19
CA ILE A 502 35.13 -12.76 -14.03
C ILE A 502 35.51 -11.76 -12.92
N ALA A 503 36.11 -10.63 -13.24
CA ALA A 503 36.43 -9.59 -12.26
C ALA A 503 35.17 -9.03 -11.60
N THR A 504 34.10 -8.79 -12.36
CA THR A 504 32.81 -8.36 -11.82
C THR A 504 32.20 -9.41 -10.87
N LEU A 505 32.22 -10.70 -11.25
CA LEU A 505 31.77 -11.80 -10.42
C LEU A 505 32.55 -11.88 -9.10
N ASN A 506 33.89 -11.79 -9.18
CA ASN A 506 34.75 -11.86 -7.99
C ASN A 506 34.52 -10.66 -7.06
N ALA A 507 34.33 -9.47 -7.60
CA ALA A 507 33.99 -8.28 -6.82
C ALA A 507 32.65 -8.46 -6.08
N ARG A 508 31.63 -9.02 -6.73
CA ARG A 508 30.35 -9.34 -6.08
C ARG A 508 30.52 -10.44 -5.01
N ALA A 509 31.29 -11.49 -5.30
CA ALA A 509 31.57 -12.56 -4.36
C ALA A 509 32.24 -12.08 -3.06
N GLN A 510 33.14 -11.10 -3.15
CA GLN A 510 33.74 -10.45 -1.95
C GLN A 510 32.68 -9.73 -1.12
N LEU A 511 31.74 -9.01 -1.74
CA LEU A 511 30.66 -8.35 -1.04
C LEU A 511 29.71 -9.36 -0.37
N TRP A 512 29.32 -10.42 -1.09
CA TRP A 512 28.49 -11.49 -0.53
C TRP A 512 29.17 -12.21 0.65
N TYR A 513 30.49 -12.37 0.58
CA TYR A 513 31.24 -12.92 1.71
C TYR A 513 31.27 -11.98 2.91
N ALA A 514 31.47 -10.68 2.69
CA ALA A 514 31.41 -9.68 3.74
C ALA A 514 29.99 -9.60 4.38
N GLU A 515 28.94 -9.79 3.60
CA GLU A 515 27.54 -9.88 4.07
C GLU A 515 27.20 -11.25 4.69
N GLN A 516 28.16 -12.15 4.80
CA GLN A 516 28.00 -13.50 5.38
C GLN A 516 27.05 -14.43 4.58
N LEU A 517 26.88 -14.21 3.30
CA LEU A 517 26.07 -15.05 2.41
C LEU A 517 26.84 -16.26 1.87
N LEU A 518 28.14 -16.10 1.64
CA LEU A 518 29.02 -17.14 1.14
C LEU A 518 29.96 -17.67 2.23
N THR A 519 30.41 -18.90 2.04
CA THR A 519 31.59 -19.47 2.68
C THR A 519 32.65 -19.78 1.66
N LYS A 520 33.90 -19.87 2.08
CA LYS A 520 35.00 -20.31 1.22
C LYS A 520 34.91 -21.81 0.95
N SER A 521 35.34 -22.20 -0.24
CA SER A 521 35.57 -23.60 -0.59
C SER A 521 36.76 -24.17 0.19
N ASP A 522 37.00 -25.47 0.09
CA ASP A 522 38.17 -26.14 0.65
C ASP A 522 39.49 -25.59 0.07
N SER A 523 39.47 -25.07 -1.16
CA SER A 523 40.62 -24.39 -1.79
C SER A 523 40.80 -22.92 -1.33
N GLY A 524 39.89 -22.39 -0.51
CA GLY A 524 39.92 -21.04 0.02
C GLY A 524 39.30 -19.98 -0.92
N GLU A 525 38.72 -20.38 -2.03
CA GLU A 525 38.10 -19.51 -3.02
C GLU A 525 36.61 -19.27 -2.68
N LEU A 526 36.10 -18.10 -3.06
CA LEU A 526 34.68 -17.73 -2.89
C LEU A 526 33.81 -18.22 -4.06
N VAL A 527 34.40 -18.28 -5.24
CA VAL A 527 33.77 -18.77 -6.47
C VAL A 527 34.75 -19.72 -7.13
N GLN A 528 34.25 -20.88 -7.52
CA GLN A 528 35.05 -21.89 -8.21
C GLN A 528 34.59 -22.10 -9.65
N ASN A 529 35.52 -22.56 -10.50
CA ASN A 529 35.27 -22.95 -11.90
C ASN A 529 34.54 -21.87 -12.71
N PRO A 530 34.86 -20.58 -12.60
CA PRO A 530 34.20 -19.56 -13.42
C PRO A 530 34.56 -19.80 -14.89
N LYS A 531 33.53 -19.93 -15.73
CA LYS A 531 33.67 -20.13 -17.18
C LYS A 531 32.77 -19.15 -17.90
N VAL A 532 33.33 -18.45 -18.89
CA VAL A 532 32.59 -17.57 -19.77
C VAL A 532 32.60 -18.19 -21.18
N ARG A 533 31.45 -18.27 -21.80
CA ARG A 533 31.28 -18.70 -23.17
C ARG A 533 30.51 -17.66 -23.96
N PHE A 534 31.08 -17.24 -25.08
CA PHE A 534 30.42 -16.36 -26.03
C PHE A 534 29.78 -17.19 -27.13
N ASP A 535 28.55 -16.84 -27.53
CA ASP A 535 27.77 -17.55 -28.53
C ASP A 535 26.88 -16.56 -29.28
N GLY A 536 27.42 -15.97 -30.35
CA GLY A 536 26.77 -14.88 -31.07
C GLY A 536 26.55 -13.66 -30.18
N ASP A 537 25.32 -13.28 -30.02
CA ASP A 537 24.87 -12.15 -29.18
C ASP A 537 24.72 -12.52 -27.69
N LYS A 538 25.05 -13.74 -27.30
CA LYS A 538 24.84 -14.29 -25.95
C LYS A 538 26.15 -14.56 -25.24
N THR A 539 26.16 -14.20 -23.96
CA THR A 539 27.25 -14.51 -23.03
C THR A 539 26.73 -15.39 -21.90
N TYR A 540 27.36 -16.55 -21.72
CA TYR A 540 27.06 -17.50 -20.66
C TYR A 540 28.14 -17.44 -19.61
N LEU A 541 27.75 -17.24 -18.34
CA LEU A 541 28.62 -17.32 -17.18
C LEU A 541 28.20 -18.51 -16.34
N THR A 542 29.10 -19.43 -16.09
CA THR A 542 28.90 -20.60 -15.21
C THR A 542 29.95 -20.58 -14.11
N PHE A 543 29.54 -20.82 -12.87
CA PHE A 543 30.43 -20.88 -11.72
C PHE A 543 29.80 -21.66 -10.57
N ASP A 544 30.63 -22.13 -9.66
CA ASP A 544 30.20 -22.78 -8.42
C ASP A 544 30.38 -21.83 -7.24
N ARG A 545 29.44 -21.85 -6.29
CA ARG A 545 29.50 -21.07 -5.05
C ARG A 545 28.97 -21.88 -3.87
N TYR A 546 29.53 -21.62 -2.69
CA TYR A 546 29.13 -22.28 -1.45
C TYR A 546 28.35 -21.32 -0.57
N ILE A 547 27.07 -21.61 -0.38
CA ILE A 547 26.19 -20.78 0.46
C ILE A 547 26.54 -21.06 1.92
N ARG A 548 26.67 -20.00 2.72
CA ARG A 548 26.89 -20.16 4.15
C ARG A 548 25.64 -20.72 4.82
N ALA A 549 25.80 -21.90 5.44
CA ALA A 549 24.75 -22.47 6.28
C ALA A 549 24.56 -21.62 7.54
N PRO A 550 23.33 -21.53 8.08
CA PRO A 550 23.10 -20.84 9.34
C PRO A 550 23.88 -21.55 10.43
N ASN A 551 24.88 -20.87 10.91
CA ASN A 551 25.77 -21.28 12.01
C ASN A 551 26.54 -22.61 11.82
N ASN A 552 27.85 -22.53 11.69
CA ASN A 552 28.73 -23.70 11.69
C ASN A 552 28.64 -24.52 13.02
N PHE A 553 27.93 -24.00 14.02
CA PHE A 553 27.70 -24.61 15.32
C PHE A 553 26.26 -25.12 15.51
N THR A 554 25.47 -25.28 14.43
CA THR A 554 24.10 -25.82 14.55
C THR A 554 24.05 -27.19 15.17
N PHE A 555 25.10 -28.00 15.00
CA PHE A 555 25.25 -29.31 15.63
C PHE A 555 26.65 -29.45 16.22
N ILE A 556 26.77 -29.30 17.55
CA ILE A 556 27.99 -29.60 18.30
C ILE A 556 27.78 -30.91 19.03
N THR A 557 28.62 -31.90 18.74
CA THR A 557 28.64 -33.15 19.50
C THR A 557 29.82 -33.12 20.44
N ALA A 558 29.57 -33.08 21.75
CA ALA A 558 30.59 -33.21 22.77
C ALA A 558 30.50 -34.60 23.42
N THR A 559 31.59 -35.34 23.44
CA THR A 559 31.66 -36.60 24.15
C THR A 559 32.48 -36.41 25.41
N ASN A 560 31.81 -36.47 26.55
CA ASN A 560 32.47 -36.45 27.87
C ASN A 560 32.76 -37.86 28.33
N LYS A 561 34.03 -38.17 28.56
CA LYS A 561 34.44 -39.41 29.27
C LYS A 561 34.52 -39.10 30.74
N VAL A 562 33.63 -39.68 31.52
CA VAL A 562 33.66 -39.58 32.98
C VAL A 562 34.39 -40.81 33.53
N TYR A 563 35.47 -40.59 34.23
CA TYR A 563 36.19 -41.64 34.92
C TYR A 563 35.85 -41.61 36.42
N SER A 564 35.40 -42.70 37.00
CA SER A 564 35.36 -42.86 38.47
C SER A 564 36.77 -43.14 38.96
N SER A 565 37.32 -42.31 39.83
CA SER A 565 38.52 -42.65 40.55
C SER A 565 38.13 -43.67 41.60
N THR A 566 38.41 -44.93 41.38
CA THR A 566 38.52 -45.89 42.48
C THR A 566 39.80 -45.58 43.21
N VAL A 567 39.71 -45.01 44.43
CA VAL A 567 40.79 -44.97 45.35
C VAL A 567 40.87 -46.38 45.90
N GLU A 568 41.87 -47.17 45.46
CA GLU A 568 42.26 -48.37 46.18
C GLU A 568 42.90 -47.91 47.50
N VAL A 569 42.30 -48.35 48.61
CA VAL A 569 42.86 -48.21 49.99
C VAL A 569 43.82 -49.34 50.28
#